data_6121c14269b623a3ddb77a5b259e8de6
#
_entry.id   6121c14269b623a3ddb77a5b259e8de6
#
_cell.length_a   1.000
_cell.length_b   1.000
_cell.length_c   1.000
_cell.angle_alpha   90.00
_cell.angle_beta   90.00
_cell.angle_gamma   90.00
#
_symmetry.space_group_name_H-M   'P 1'
#
loop_
_entity.id
_entity.type
_entity.pdbx_description
1 polymer ?
#
loop_
_entity_poly.entity_id
_entity_poly.type
_entity_poly.pdbx_seq_one_letter_code
_entity_poly.pdbx_strand_id
1 'polypeptide(L)'
;MDARTKETIRYLGYGRHAVDDHTLKLVESCFEELSQAACGRIVYRIFELEFPESGRILLGNLDIHSKNLYKNLTGCKKAVLLGATLGPKVDLLLRKYSIGDMARVVTLQACAAAMLEE
;
A
#
# COMPACT_ATOMS: atom_id res chain seq x y z
N MET A 1 16.91 -10.54 -7.87
CA MET A 1 15.55 -9.97 -7.75
C MET A 1 15.58 -8.87 -6.71
N ASP A 2 15.15 -7.67 -7.05
CA ASP A 2 15.17 -6.53 -6.14
C ASP A 2 14.04 -6.59 -5.09
N ALA A 3 14.12 -5.72 -4.09
CA ALA A 3 13.14 -5.70 -2.99
C ALA A 3 11.73 -5.34 -3.48
N ARG A 4 11.61 -4.44 -4.43
CA ARG A 4 10.34 -4.01 -5.02
C ARG A 4 9.64 -5.17 -5.72
N THR A 5 10.37 -5.93 -6.52
CA THR A 5 9.85 -7.10 -7.22
C THR A 5 9.42 -8.19 -6.24
N LYS A 6 10.20 -8.42 -5.18
CA LYS A 6 9.85 -9.39 -4.13
C LYS A 6 8.55 -9.02 -3.41
N GLU A 7 8.35 -7.74 -3.07
CA GLU A 7 7.12 -7.29 -2.45
C GLU A 7 5.92 -7.44 -3.38
N THR A 8 6.08 -7.12 -4.66
CA THR A 8 5.02 -7.30 -5.65
C THR A 8 4.60 -8.77 -5.75
N ILE A 9 5.56 -9.68 -5.78
CA ILE A 9 5.29 -11.12 -5.84
C ILE A 9 4.55 -11.57 -4.59
N ARG A 10 4.91 -11.04 -3.42
CA ARG A 10 4.21 -11.31 -2.17
C ARG A 10 2.74 -10.86 -2.24
N TYR A 11 2.47 -9.68 -2.77
CA TYR A 11 1.10 -9.18 -2.95
C TYR A 11 0.29 -10.00 -3.95
N LEU A 12 0.95 -10.60 -4.93
CA LEU A 12 0.30 -11.51 -5.89
C LEU A 12 -0.03 -12.88 -5.29
N GLY A 13 0.42 -13.17 -4.08
CA GLY A 13 0.09 -14.41 -3.38
C GLY A 13 1.01 -15.58 -3.65
N TYR A 14 2.12 -15.38 -4.35
CA TYR A 14 3.07 -16.48 -4.64
C TYR A 14 3.85 -16.94 -3.40
N GLY A 15 4.09 -16.04 -2.43
CA GLY A 15 4.79 -16.37 -1.22
C GLY A 15 6.21 -16.88 -1.49
N ARG A 16 6.48 -18.15 -1.12
CA ARG A 16 7.78 -18.81 -1.36
C ARG A 16 7.82 -19.64 -2.63
N HIS A 17 6.72 -19.69 -3.37
CA HIS A 17 6.65 -20.47 -4.60
C HIS A 17 7.49 -19.82 -5.70
N ALA A 18 8.02 -20.65 -6.58
CA ALA A 18 8.74 -20.17 -7.74
C ALA A 18 7.81 -19.40 -8.68
N VAL A 19 8.32 -18.30 -9.23
CA VAL A 19 7.60 -17.43 -10.14
C VAL A 19 8.17 -17.68 -11.55
N ASP A 20 7.32 -17.86 -12.54
CA ASP A 20 7.75 -18.08 -13.91
C ASP A 20 8.28 -16.79 -14.57
N ASP A 21 9.01 -16.96 -15.68
CA ASP A 21 9.58 -15.82 -16.41
C ASP A 21 8.52 -14.90 -16.99
N HIS A 22 7.38 -15.44 -17.38
CA HIS A 22 6.26 -14.65 -17.90
C HIS A 22 5.74 -13.67 -16.85
N THR A 23 5.54 -14.13 -15.61
CA THR A 23 5.10 -13.30 -14.51
C THR A 23 6.14 -12.24 -14.14
N LEU A 24 7.44 -12.61 -14.13
CA LEU A 24 8.51 -11.64 -13.88
C LEU A 24 8.55 -10.54 -14.93
N LYS A 25 8.40 -10.88 -16.19
CA LYS A 25 8.36 -9.91 -17.29
C LYS A 25 7.13 -9.00 -17.18
N LEU A 26 5.99 -9.54 -16.79
CA LEU A 26 4.78 -8.76 -16.57
C LEU A 26 4.98 -7.75 -15.42
N VAL A 27 5.59 -8.18 -14.32
CA VAL A 27 5.91 -7.31 -13.18
C VAL A 27 6.84 -6.17 -13.61
N GLU A 28 7.90 -6.48 -14.34
CA GLU A 28 8.85 -5.47 -14.85
C GLU A 28 8.15 -4.46 -15.76
N SER A 29 7.32 -4.93 -16.70
CA SER A 29 6.54 -4.08 -17.60
C SER A 29 5.58 -3.16 -16.83
N CYS A 30 4.93 -3.68 -15.80
CA CYS A 30 4.02 -2.89 -14.96
C CYS A 30 4.77 -1.80 -14.19
N PHE A 31 5.94 -2.10 -13.63
CA PHE A 31 6.75 -1.08 -12.96
C PHE A 31 7.21 0.02 -13.92
N GLU A 32 7.55 -0.34 -15.15
CA GLU A 32 7.93 0.64 -16.17
C GLU A 32 6.79 1.62 -16.45
N GLU A 33 5.58 1.13 -16.66
CA GLU A 33 4.40 1.98 -16.86
C GLU A 33 4.08 2.83 -15.64
N LEU A 34 4.13 2.24 -14.44
CA LEU A 34 3.88 2.97 -13.20
C LEU A 34 4.89 4.08 -12.96
N SER A 35 6.17 3.83 -13.28
CA SER A 35 7.23 4.83 -13.11
C SER A 35 6.98 6.08 -13.94
N GLN A 36 6.34 5.92 -15.10
CA GLN A 36 5.98 7.04 -15.97
C GLN A 36 4.71 7.77 -15.50
N ALA A 37 3.76 7.05 -14.89
CA ALA A 37 2.46 7.58 -14.50
C ALA A 37 2.43 8.09 -13.06
N ALA A 38 3.26 7.56 -12.17
CA ALA A 38 3.20 7.85 -10.75
C ALA A 38 3.70 9.26 -10.44
N CYS A 39 2.94 9.95 -9.57
CA CYS A 39 3.33 11.21 -8.97
C CYS A 39 3.05 11.09 -7.47
N GLY A 40 4.06 10.71 -6.71
CA GLY A 40 3.93 10.42 -5.29
C GLY A 40 3.69 11.67 -4.46
N ARG A 41 2.73 11.61 -3.56
CA ARG A 41 2.47 12.65 -2.57
C ARG A 41 2.21 12.01 -1.22
N ILE A 42 2.72 12.65 -0.18
CA ILE A 42 2.54 12.20 1.19
C ILE A 42 2.02 13.39 2.01
N VAL A 43 0.99 13.13 2.80
CA VAL A 43 0.53 14.06 3.83
C VAL A 43 0.57 13.33 5.17
N TYR A 44 0.94 14.03 6.22
CA TYR A 44 0.94 13.43 7.55
C TYR A 44 0.55 14.46 8.60
N ARG A 45 0.09 13.93 9.73
CA ARG A 45 -0.22 14.76 10.90
C ARG A 45 0.12 13.99 12.17
N ILE A 46 0.68 14.70 13.14
CA ILE A 46 1.02 14.11 14.43
C ILE A 46 -0.11 14.42 15.41
N PHE A 47 -0.59 13.38 16.09
CA PHE A 47 -1.65 13.49 17.09
C PHE A 47 -1.16 13.00 18.45
N GLU A 48 -1.65 13.64 19.51
CA GLU A 48 -1.50 13.10 20.84
C GLU A 48 -2.53 11.99 21.05
N LEU A 49 -2.12 10.95 21.78
CA LEU A 49 -2.96 9.78 22.03
C LEU A 49 -3.51 9.82 23.46
N GLU A 50 -4.78 9.47 23.60
CA GLU A 50 -5.41 9.20 24.88
C GLU A 50 -6.09 7.83 24.83
N PHE A 51 -6.08 7.13 25.97
CA PHE A 51 -6.68 5.80 26.11
C PHE A 51 -7.70 5.83 27.22
N PRO A 52 -8.96 6.27 26.95
CA PRO A 52 -9.97 6.41 28.00
C PRO A 52 -10.42 5.09 28.59
N GLU A 53 -10.37 4.01 27.79
CA GLU A 53 -10.70 2.66 28.25
C GLU A 53 -10.02 1.62 27.36
N SER A 54 -10.05 0.35 27.79
CA SER A 54 -9.46 -0.74 27.02
C SER A 54 -10.12 -0.87 25.64
N GLY A 55 -9.32 -0.93 24.61
CA GLY A 55 -9.77 -1.06 23.22
C GLY A 55 -10.24 0.23 22.58
N ARG A 56 -10.09 1.36 23.26
CA ARG A 56 -10.50 2.67 22.76
C ARG A 56 -9.31 3.62 22.70
N ILE A 57 -9.16 4.30 21.59
CA ILE A 57 -8.06 5.23 21.34
C ILE A 57 -8.64 6.57 20.88
N LEU A 58 -8.23 7.66 21.51
CA LEU A 58 -8.51 9.01 21.04
C LEU A 58 -7.26 9.52 20.29
N LEU A 59 -7.44 9.79 19.02
CA LEU A 59 -6.41 10.33 18.14
C LEU A 59 -6.88 11.72 17.70
N GLY A 60 -6.50 12.76 18.48
CA GLY A 60 -7.07 14.09 18.30
C GLY A 60 -8.60 14.05 18.49
N ASN A 61 -9.35 14.43 17.46
CA ASN A 61 -10.81 14.38 17.47
C ASN A 61 -11.39 13.03 17.01
N LEU A 62 -10.53 12.08 16.62
CA LEU A 62 -10.97 10.76 16.19
C LEU A 62 -11.09 9.82 17.38
N ASP A 63 -12.24 9.17 17.49
CA ASP A 63 -12.52 8.17 18.52
C ASP A 63 -12.54 6.80 17.86
N ILE A 64 -11.52 5.99 18.13
CA ILE A 64 -11.31 4.72 17.45
C ILE A 64 -11.51 3.57 18.44
N HIS A 65 -12.35 2.62 18.07
CA HIS A 65 -12.59 1.38 18.80
C HIS A 65 -11.91 0.23 18.05
N SER A 66 -10.77 -0.22 18.55
CA SER A 66 -10.00 -1.30 17.93
C SER A 66 -9.09 -1.96 18.97
N LYS A 67 -9.29 -3.25 19.19
CA LYS A 67 -8.46 -4.02 20.11
C LYS A 67 -7.03 -4.14 19.61
N ASN A 68 -6.85 -4.38 18.30
CA ASN A 68 -5.53 -4.54 17.71
C ASN A 68 -4.74 -3.24 17.72
N LEU A 69 -5.37 -2.14 17.34
CA LEU A 69 -4.72 -0.83 17.35
C LEU A 69 -4.38 -0.40 18.77
N TYR A 70 -5.30 -0.61 19.72
CA TYR A 70 -5.05 -0.35 21.13
C TYR A 70 -3.82 -1.11 21.62
N LYS A 71 -3.74 -2.40 21.34
CA LYS A 71 -2.61 -3.25 21.73
C LYS A 71 -1.29 -2.72 21.17
N ASN A 72 -1.28 -2.30 19.91
CA ASN A 72 -0.07 -1.83 19.24
C ASN A 72 0.36 -0.44 19.71
N LEU A 73 -0.58 0.44 20.08
CA LEU A 73 -0.30 1.82 20.46
C LEU A 73 -0.16 2.01 21.97
N THR A 74 -0.51 1.02 22.78
CA THR A 74 -0.42 1.14 24.25
C THR A 74 1.03 1.48 24.66
N GLY A 75 1.17 2.53 25.50
CA GLY A 75 2.47 3.02 25.91
C GLY A 75 3.03 4.14 25.03
N CYS A 76 2.45 4.39 23.87
CA CYS A 76 2.81 5.52 23.02
C CYS A 76 2.06 6.78 23.48
N LYS A 77 2.72 7.92 23.35
CA LYS A 77 2.13 9.23 23.69
C LYS A 77 1.61 9.97 22.46
N LYS A 78 2.19 9.68 21.30
CA LYS A 78 1.87 10.33 20.03
C LYS A 78 1.82 9.29 18.92
N ALA A 79 1.01 9.59 17.89
CA ALA A 79 0.98 8.81 16.65
C ALA A 79 0.99 9.73 15.45
N VAL A 80 1.54 9.22 14.36
CA VAL A 80 1.53 9.90 13.07
C VAL A 80 0.48 9.21 12.20
N LEU A 81 -0.48 10.01 11.70
CA LEU A 81 -1.42 9.54 10.69
C LEU A 81 -0.87 9.97 9.32
N LEU A 82 -0.63 9.00 8.47
CA LEU A 82 0.01 9.18 7.17
C LEU A 82 -0.94 8.82 6.05
N GLY A 83 -1.06 9.70 5.07
CA GLY A 83 -1.73 9.40 3.81
C GLY A 83 -0.74 9.49 2.67
N ALA A 84 -0.72 8.50 1.80
CA ALA A 84 0.15 8.47 0.62
C ALA A 84 -0.65 8.13 -0.63
N THR A 85 -0.26 8.73 -1.76
CA THR A 85 -0.88 8.45 -3.05
C THR A 85 0.17 8.43 -4.15
N LEU A 86 -0.08 7.66 -5.20
CA LEU A 86 0.72 7.67 -6.42
C LEU A 86 0.17 8.62 -7.49
N GLY A 87 -0.96 9.27 -7.22
CA GLY A 87 -1.57 10.24 -8.10
C GLY A 87 -2.63 9.68 -9.02
N PRO A 88 -3.42 10.57 -9.69
CA PRO A 88 -4.57 10.16 -10.48
C PRO A 88 -4.22 9.44 -11.79
N LYS A 89 -3.03 9.62 -12.33
CA LYS A 89 -2.62 8.93 -13.56
C LYS A 89 -2.49 7.41 -13.36
N VAL A 90 -2.16 6.95 -12.15
CA VAL A 90 -2.13 5.53 -11.83
C VAL A 90 -3.53 4.94 -11.86
N ASP A 91 -4.52 5.65 -11.33
CA ASP A 91 -5.92 5.22 -11.38
C ASP A 91 -6.42 5.11 -12.82
N LEU A 92 -6.06 6.06 -13.68
CA LEU A 92 -6.39 6.03 -15.10
C LEU A 92 -5.75 4.82 -15.80
N LEU A 93 -4.51 4.51 -15.44
CA LEU A 93 -3.80 3.36 -15.99
C LEU A 93 -4.52 2.05 -15.63
N LEU A 94 -4.97 1.91 -14.39
CA LEU A 94 -5.73 0.75 -13.94
C LEU A 94 -7.05 0.63 -14.70
N ARG A 95 -7.76 1.73 -14.91
CA ARG A 95 -9.00 1.72 -15.69
C ARG A 95 -8.79 1.33 -17.14
N LYS A 96 -7.70 1.80 -17.74
CA LYS A 96 -7.35 1.46 -19.12
C LYS A 96 -7.31 -0.05 -19.35
N TYR A 97 -6.71 -0.79 -18.44
CA TYR A 97 -6.53 -2.24 -18.58
C TYR A 97 -7.69 -3.05 -18.00
N SER A 98 -8.61 -2.45 -17.25
CA SER A 98 -9.69 -3.19 -16.58
C SER A 98 -10.69 -3.84 -17.53
N ILE A 99 -10.74 -3.41 -18.79
CA ILE A 99 -11.72 -3.89 -19.78
C ILE A 99 -11.20 -5.11 -20.55
N GLY A 100 -9.92 -5.36 -20.62
CA GLY A 100 -9.40 -6.41 -21.49
C GLY A 100 -8.20 -7.18 -20.97
N ASP A 101 -7.60 -6.75 -19.86
CA ASP A 101 -6.37 -7.37 -19.36
C ASP A 101 -6.36 -7.40 -17.82
N MET A 102 -7.14 -8.33 -17.26
CA MET A 102 -7.25 -8.46 -15.81
C MET A 102 -5.93 -8.89 -15.14
N ALA A 103 -5.14 -9.72 -15.82
CA ALA A 103 -3.83 -10.12 -15.29
C ALA A 103 -2.93 -8.91 -15.09
N ARG A 104 -2.96 -7.96 -16.03
CA ARG A 104 -2.20 -6.73 -15.92
C ARG A 104 -2.74 -5.81 -14.83
N VAL A 105 -4.05 -5.69 -14.68
CA VAL A 105 -4.67 -4.89 -13.61
C VAL A 105 -4.25 -5.39 -12.22
N VAL A 106 -4.35 -6.70 -11.99
CA VAL A 106 -3.95 -7.32 -10.72
C VAL A 106 -2.47 -7.08 -10.45
N THR A 107 -1.63 -7.25 -11.46
CA THR A 107 -0.18 -7.05 -11.33
C THR A 107 0.15 -5.57 -11.09
N LEU A 108 -0.52 -4.64 -11.79
CA LEU A 108 -0.34 -3.20 -11.57
C LEU A 108 -0.73 -2.79 -10.15
N GLN A 109 -1.82 -3.33 -9.61
CA GLN A 109 -2.24 -3.07 -8.23
C GLN A 109 -1.19 -3.54 -7.23
N ALA A 110 -0.62 -4.73 -7.44
CA ALA A 110 0.43 -5.27 -6.58
C ALA A 110 1.71 -4.42 -6.68
N CYS A 111 2.09 -3.99 -7.87
CA CYS A 111 3.24 -3.11 -8.08
C CYS A 111 3.02 -1.74 -7.43
N ALA A 112 1.82 -1.17 -7.56
CA ALA A 112 1.48 0.11 -6.95
C ALA A 112 1.55 0.02 -5.42
N ALA A 113 1.06 -1.06 -4.82
CA ALA A 113 1.17 -1.28 -3.39
C ALA A 113 2.63 -1.35 -2.93
N ALA A 114 3.48 -2.05 -3.67
CA ALA A 114 4.91 -2.12 -3.37
C ALA A 114 5.59 -0.75 -3.47
N MET A 115 5.21 0.07 -4.45
CA MET A 115 5.74 1.44 -4.59
C MET A 115 5.33 2.35 -3.43
N LEU A 116 4.09 2.23 -2.94
CA LEU A 116 3.62 3.03 -1.81
C LEU A 116 4.36 2.72 -0.51
N GLU A 117 4.88 1.51 -0.36
CA GLU A 117 5.66 1.12 0.82
C GLU A 117 7.10 1.63 0.82
N GLU A 118 7.56 2.13 -0.29
CA GLU A 118 8.92 2.72 -0.37
C GLU A 118 8.97 4.06 0.36
#